data_826f47576de1c4e782b0468efacee820
#
_entry.id   826f47576de1c4e782b0468efacee820
#
_cell.length_a   1.000
_cell.length_b   1.000
_cell.length_c   1.000
_cell.angle_alpha   90.00
_cell.angle_beta   90.00
_cell.angle_gamma   90.00
#
_symmetry.space_group_name_H-M   'P 1'
#
loop_
_entity.id
_entity.type
_entity.pdbx_description
1 polymer ?
#
loop_
_entity_poly.entity_id
_entity_poly.type
_entity_poly.pdbx_seq_one_letter_code
_entity_poly.pdbx_strand_id
1 'polypeptide(L)'
;MALLNREKQAAVQLLPIGEITPSPHQSRRDLHEEELTALAQSIDRSGLLNPVSVRALPQGGYCLIAGERRWRACQMLGWSRIPALVWQKGDADAAALTLAENLHRSDLHYIEEAEGILRLITGYGMTQNEAAALLAMSPSALCNKLRLLRLSPAVQQAVTGYHLPERLARALLQLPDEDLQLRAVHHMGEARLN
;
A
#
# COMPACT_ATOMS: atom_id res chain seq x y z
N MET A 1 26.56 21.89 -8.99
CA MET A 1 25.42 22.79 -8.70
C MET A 1 24.19 22.21 -9.39
N ALA A 2 23.58 21.20 -8.76
CA ALA A 2 22.41 20.49 -9.29
C ALA A 2 21.17 21.19 -8.76
N LEU A 3 20.42 21.78 -9.66
CA LEU A 3 19.15 22.43 -9.38
C LEU A 3 18.16 21.37 -8.89
N LEU A 4 17.75 21.49 -7.65
CA LEU A 4 16.60 20.85 -7.04
C LEU A 4 15.41 20.94 -8.02
N ASN A 5 15.11 19.81 -8.65
CA ASN A 5 13.89 19.66 -9.43
C ASN A 5 12.74 19.74 -8.42
N ARG A 6 12.02 20.86 -8.42
CA ARG A 6 10.81 21.06 -7.64
C ARG A 6 9.91 19.87 -7.90
N GLU A 7 9.69 19.06 -6.86
CA GLU A 7 8.67 18.03 -6.82
C GLU A 7 7.38 18.59 -7.42
N LYS A 8 6.99 18.10 -8.58
CA LYS A 8 5.62 18.24 -9.04
C LYS A 8 4.78 17.34 -8.13
N GLN A 9 4.43 17.86 -6.95
CA GLN A 9 3.47 17.23 -6.08
C GLN A 9 2.18 17.04 -6.88
N ALA A 10 1.69 15.81 -6.91
CA ALA A 10 0.38 15.53 -7.48
C ALA A 10 -0.66 16.44 -6.80
N ALA A 11 -1.25 17.34 -7.57
CA ALA A 11 -2.23 18.27 -7.03
C ALA A 11 -3.54 17.53 -6.77
N VAL A 12 -4.15 17.79 -5.61
CA VAL A 12 -5.50 17.28 -5.34
C VAL A 12 -6.47 18.00 -6.26
N GLN A 13 -7.23 17.23 -7.05
CA GLN A 13 -8.24 17.72 -7.97
C GLN A 13 -9.60 17.11 -7.65
N LEU A 14 -10.68 17.85 -7.89
CA LEU A 14 -12.04 17.33 -7.83
C LEU A 14 -12.40 16.70 -9.18
N LEU A 15 -12.45 15.38 -9.25
CA LEU A 15 -12.74 14.63 -10.47
C LEU A 15 -14.18 14.12 -10.48
N PRO A 16 -14.83 14.06 -11.67
CA PRO A 16 -16.10 13.36 -11.81
C PRO A 16 -15.95 11.89 -11.43
N ILE A 17 -16.77 11.42 -10.48
CA ILE A 17 -16.62 10.06 -9.93
C ILE A 17 -16.88 8.97 -10.98
N GLY A 18 -17.74 9.29 -11.98
CA GLY A 18 -18.05 8.39 -13.09
C GLY A 18 -16.94 8.24 -14.13
N GLU A 19 -15.93 9.13 -14.14
CA GLU A 19 -14.76 9.02 -15.01
C GLU A 19 -13.64 8.16 -14.40
N ILE A 20 -13.82 7.70 -13.17
CA ILE A 20 -12.85 6.86 -12.47
C ILE A 20 -13.27 5.40 -12.59
N THR A 21 -12.40 4.58 -13.19
CA THR A 21 -12.59 3.13 -13.31
C THR A 21 -11.70 2.39 -12.32
N PRO A 22 -12.17 1.29 -11.70
CA PRO A 22 -11.35 0.48 -10.81
C PRO A 22 -10.21 -0.18 -11.59
N SER A 23 -9.07 -0.43 -10.91
CA SER A 23 -7.97 -1.18 -11.51
C SER A 23 -8.38 -2.63 -11.74
N PRO A 24 -8.13 -3.22 -12.94
CA PRO A 24 -8.45 -4.62 -13.22
C PRO A 24 -7.66 -5.62 -12.34
N HIS A 25 -6.64 -5.17 -11.64
CA HIS A 25 -5.75 -6.01 -10.82
C HIS A 25 -6.00 -5.89 -9.31
N GLN A 26 -7.07 -5.21 -8.88
CA GLN A 26 -7.40 -5.13 -7.45
C GLN A 26 -8.10 -6.42 -6.99
N SER A 27 -7.35 -7.24 -6.26
CA SER A 27 -7.73 -8.60 -5.84
C SER A 27 -8.61 -8.68 -4.58
N ARG A 28 -8.98 -7.56 -3.94
CA ARG A 28 -9.90 -7.59 -2.79
C ARG A 28 -11.35 -7.66 -3.27
N ARG A 29 -11.83 -8.90 -3.51
CA ARG A 29 -13.25 -9.18 -3.81
C ARG A 29 -14.15 -9.16 -2.57
N ASP A 30 -13.60 -9.28 -1.38
CA ASP A 30 -14.37 -9.31 -0.13
C ASP A 30 -14.38 -7.92 0.53
N LEU A 31 -15.22 -7.04 -0.01
CA LEU A 31 -15.62 -5.83 0.69
C LEU A 31 -16.87 -6.19 1.50
N HIS A 32 -16.70 -6.37 2.81
CA HIS A 32 -17.85 -6.55 3.70
C HIS A 32 -18.74 -5.31 3.60
N GLU A 33 -19.99 -5.49 3.18
CA GLU A 33 -20.97 -4.41 2.96
C GLU A 33 -21.16 -3.53 4.20
N GLU A 34 -21.12 -4.15 5.38
CA GLU A 34 -21.20 -3.44 6.68
C GLU A 34 -20.06 -2.45 6.89
N GLU A 35 -18.83 -2.85 6.58
CA GLU A 35 -17.65 -1.97 6.72
C GLU A 35 -17.68 -0.81 5.70
N LEU A 36 -18.21 -1.06 4.51
CA LEU A 36 -18.35 -0.04 3.48
C LEU A 36 -19.42 0.98 3.87
N THR A 37 -20.54 0.51 4.43
CA THR A 37 -21.61 1.35 4.94
C THR A 37 -21.14 2.22 6.11
N ALA A 38 -20.39 1.65 7.06
CA ALA A 38 -19.81 2.41 8.17
C ALA A 38 -18.83 3.50 7.67
N LEU A 39 -18.03 3.19 6.65
CA LEU A 39 -17.13 4.17 6.03
C LEU A 39 -17.92 5.27 5.31
N ALA A 40 -18.99 4.92 4.58
CA ALA A 40 -19.85 5.91 3.93
C ALA A 40 -20.47 6.89 4.96
N GLN A 41 -21.01 6.37 6.05
CA GLN A 41 -21.53 7.22 7.15
C GLN A 41 -20.45 8.13 7.78
N SER A 42 -19.22 7.65 7.89
CA SER A 42 -18.11 8.47 8.37
C SER A 42 -17.77 9.60 7.38
N ILE A 43 -17.73 9.28 6.08
CA ILE A 43 -17.47 10.27 5.02
C ILE A 43 -18.59 11.30 4.93
N ASP A 44 -19.84 10.89 5.10
CA ASP A 44 -20.99 11.80 5.10
C ASP A 44 -20.91 12.84 6.23
N ARG A 45 -20.45 12.42 7.42
CA ARG A 45 -20.32 13.31 8.59
C ARG A 45 -19.08 14.20 8.58
N SER A 46 -17.95 13.69 8.14
CA SER A 46 -16.64 14.35 8.30
C SER A 46 -16.00 14.77 6.98
N GLY A 47 -16.63 14.46 5.84
CA GLY A 47 -16.03 14.61 4.53
C GLY A 47 -14.96 13.55 4.25
N LEU A 48 -14.42 13.56 3.05
CA LEU A 48 -13.33 12.70 2.63
C LEU A 48 -11.99 13.33 3.02
N LEU A 49 -11.43 12.93 4.16
CA LEU A 49 -10.18 13.49 4.70
C LEU A 49 -8.95 13.18 3.83
N ASN A 50 -8.91 11.98 3.24
CA ASN A 50 -7.82 11.55 2.39
C ASN A 50 -8.31 11.34 0.95
N PRO A 51 -7.77 12.04 -0.06
CA PRO A 51 -8.17 11.87 -1.45
C PRO A 51 -7.88 10.44 -1.95
N VAL A 52 -8.58 10.03 -3.00
CA VAL A 52 -8.23 8.80 -3.74
C VAL A 52 -7.03 9.08 -4.63
N SER A 53 -6.28 8.05 -5.02
CA SER A 53 -5.19 8.17 -5.98
C SER A 53 -5.61 7.58 -7.31
N VAL A 54 -5.43 8.34 -8.40
CA VAL A 54 -5.80 7.93 -9.74
C VAL A 54 -4.68 8.21 -10.74
N ARG A 55 -4.62 7.44 -11.81
CA ARG A 55 -3.76 7.69 -12.96
C ARG A 55 -4.61 8.14 -14.15
N ALA A 56 -4.18 9.21 -14.79
CA ALA A 56 -4.81 9.64 -16.06
C ALA A 56 -4.58 8.59 -17.15
N LEU A 57 -5.63 8.27 -17.91
CA LEU A 57 -5.58 7.33 -19.03
C LEU A 57 -5.33 8.07 -20.34
N PRO A 58 -4.54 7.51 -21.29
CA PRO A 58 -4.26 8.16 -22.58
C PRO A 58 -5.51 8.47 -23.41
N GLN A 59 -6.54 7.64 -23.27
CA GLN A 59 -7.82 7.75 -23.99
C GLN A 59 -8.84 8.65 -23.27
N GLY A 60 -8.44 9.31 -22.19
CA GLY A 60 -9.32 10.08 -21.32
C GLY A 60 -9.86 9.24 -20.14
N GLY A 61 -10.32 9.94 -19.09
CA GLY A 61 -10.73 9.31 -17.83
C GLY A 61 -9.55 8.92 -16.94
N TYR A 62 -9.84 8.19 -15.86
CA TYR A 62 -8.89 7.89 -14.82
C TYR A 62 -8.99 6.43 -14.38
N CYS A 63 -7.85 5.81 -14.05
CA CYS A 63 -7.78 4.50 -13.43
C CYS A 63 -7.46 4.65 -11.94
N LEU A 64 -8.26 4.05 -11.08
CA LEU A 64 -8.07 4.08 -9.64
C LEU A 64 -6.81 3.28 -9.26
N ILE A 65 -5.88 3.93 -8.58
CA ILE A 65 -4.65 3.33 -8.04
C ILE A 65 -4.87 2.88 -6.60
N ALA A 66 -5.40 3.77 -5.76
CA ALA A 66 -5.65 3.50 -4.34
C ALA A 66 -6.90 4.21 -3.85
N GLY A 67 -7.55 3.62 -2.84
CA GLY A 67 -8.73 4.20 -2.19
C GLY A 67 -10.06 3.64 -2.69
N GLU A 68 -10.11 2.39 -3.17
CA GLU A 68 -11.34 1.77 -3.70
C GLU A 68 -12.52 1.83 -2.72
N ARG A 69 -12.28 1.53 -1.43
CA ARG A 69 -13.34 1.62 -0.41
C ARG A 69 -13.90 3.03 -0.29
N ARG A 70 -13.02 4.06 -0.33
CA ARG A 70 -13.41 5.48 -0.29
C ARG A 70 -14.20 5.87 -1.54
N TRP A 71 -13.71 5.46 -2.71
CA TRP A 71 -14.38 5.71 -3.98
C TRP A 71 -15.78 5.07 -4.01
N ARG A 72 -15.92 3.79 -3.60
CA ARG A 72 -17.23 3.12 -3.53
C ARG A 72 -18.15 3.75 -2.49
N ALA A 73 -17.64 4.12 -1.32
CA ALA A 73 -18.41 4.81 -0.30
C ALA A 73 -18.95 6.15 -0.82
N CYS A 74 -18.14 6.94 -1.54
CA CYS A 74 -18.58 8.18 -2.17
C CYS A 74 -19.62 7.94 -3.28
N GLN A 75 -19.51 6.83 -4.04
CA GLN A 75 -20.55 6.42 -5.00
C GLN A 75 -21.87 6.08 -4.30
N MET A 76 -21.83 5.34 -3.19
CA MET A 76 -23.03 5.03 -2.38
C MET A 76 -23.71 6.30 -1.85
N LEU A 77 -22.92 7.33 -1.52
CA LEU A 77 -23.42 8.64 -1.09
C LEU A 77 -23.93 9.53 -2.26
N GLY A 78 -23.84 9.06 -3.50
CA GLY A 78 -24.29 9.81 -4.67
C GLY A 78 -23.41 11.02 -5.01
N TRP A 79 -22.15 11.05 -4.58
CA TRP A 79 -21.25 12.14 -4.92
C TRP A 79 -21.01 12.22 -6.43
N SER A 80 -21.15 13.42 -7.01
CA SER A 80 -20.84 13.65 -8.43
C SER A 80 -19.35 13.81 -8.69
N ARG A 81 -18.59 14.28 -7.68
CA ARG A 81 -17.15 14.53 -7.73
C ARG A 81 -16.46 14.04 -6.48
N ILE A 82 -15.20 13.63 -6.63
CA ILE A 82 -14.38 13.13 -5.52
C ILE A 82 -13.00 13.79 -5.55
N PRO A 83 -12.43 14.18 -4.38
CA PRO A 83 -11.05 14.61 -4.28
C PRO A 83 -10.10 13.48 -4.67
N ALA A 84 -9.22 13.73 -5.63
CA ALA A 84 -8.27 12.76 -6.15
C ALA A 84 -6.87 13.36 -6.34
N LEU A 85 -5.84 12.59 -6.02
CA LEU A 85 -4.46 12.84 -6.44
C LEU A 85 -4.28 12.26 -7.83
N VAL A 86 -4.05 13.14 -8.82
CA VAL A 86 -3.90 12.73 -10.22
C VAL A 86 -2.42 12.56 -10.55
N TRP A 87 -2.05 11.33 -10.90
CA TRP A 87 -0.72 10.98 -11.37
C TRP A 87 -0.68 10.97 -12.90
N GLN A 88 0.30 11.63 -13.50
CA GLN A 88 0.61 11.48 -14.92
C GLN A 88 1.63 10.37 -15.10
N LYS A 89 1.61 9.69 -16.26
CA LYS A 89 2.44 8.50 -16.51
C LYS A 89 3.95 8.72 -16.23
N GLY A 90 4.49 9.88 -16.56
CA GLY A 90 5.91 10.20 -16.34
C GLY A 90 6.26 10.58 -14.89
N ASP A 91 5.34 11.21 -14.18
CA ASP A 91 5.57 11.65 -12.79
C ASP A 91 5.47 10.48 -11.81
N ALA A 92 4.55 9.54 -12.07
CA ALA A 92 4.42 8.31 -11.28
C ALA A 92 5.64 7.41 -11.43
N ASP A 93 6.17 7.26 -12.63
CA ASP A 93 7.36 6.43 -12.90
C ASP A 93 8.61 7.02 -12.22
N ALA A 94 8.79 8.35 -12.26
CA ALA A 94 9.93 9.02 -11.61
C ALA A 94 9.85 8.92 -10.07
N ALA A 95 8.67 9.10 -9.48
CA ALA A 95 8.46 8.96 -8.06
C ALA A 95 8.61 7.51 -7.59
N ALA A 96 8.15 6.54 -8.39
CA ALA A 96 8.35 5.12 -8.14
C ALA A 96 9.83 4.73 -8.17
N LEU A 97 10.61 5.25 -9.12
CA LEU A 97 12.06 5.05 -9.18
C LEU A 97 12.77 5.59 -7.94
N THR A 98 12.41 6.79 -7.50
CA THR A 98 12.96 7.38 -6.27
C THR A 98 12.63 6.55 -5.02
N LEU A 99 11.40 6.05 -4.92
CA LEU A 99 11.02 5.16 -3.83
C LEU A 99 11.77 3.82 -3.90
N ALA A 100 11.92 3.26 -5.10
CA ALA A 100 12.68 2.02 -5.31
C ALA A 100 14.16 2.19 -4.92
N GLU A 101 14.79 3.32 -5.28
CA GLU A 101 16.14 3.65 -4.86
C GLU A 101 16.28 3.68 -3.34
N ASN A 102 15.32 4.33 -2.64
CA ASN A 102 15.30 4.37 -1.19
C ASN A 102 15.11 2.98 -0.56
N LEU A 103 14.37 2.08 -1.19
CA LEU A 103 14.18 0.69 -0.74
C LEU A 103 15.44 -0.18 -0.88
N HIS A 104 16.39 0.22 -1.74
CA HIS A 104 17.68 -0.46 -1.86
C HIS A 104 18.71 -0.04 -0.79
N ARG A 105 18.33 0.84 0.15
CA ARG A 105 19.22 1.20 1.26
C ARG A 105 19.39 0.02 2.20
N SER A 106 20.63 -0.28 2.55
CA SER A 106 21.01 -1.44 3.38
C SER A 106 20.58 -1.35 4.85
N ASP A 107 20.01 -0.25 5.28
CA ASP A 107 19.63 0.06 6.65
C ASP A 107 18.13 -0.09 6.96
N LEU A 108 17.31 -0.42 5.94
CA LEU A 108 15.87 -0.62 6.13
C LEU A 108 15.55 -1.97 6.77
N HIS A 109 14.65 -1.94 7.74
CA HIS A 109 14.08 -3.16 8.29
C HIS A 109 13.13 -3.81 7.27
N TYR A 110 13.07 -5.15 7.22
CA TYR A 110 12.28 -5.88 6.22
C TYR A 110 10.76 -5.58 6.26
N ILE A 111 10.22 -5.12 7.41
CA ILE A 111 8.83 -4.62 7.50
C ILE A 111 8.69 -3.30 6.75
N GLU A 112 9.62 -2.35 6.94
CA GLU A 112 9.62 -1.06 6.23
C GLU A 112 9.79 -1.26 4.72
N GLU A 113 10.63 -2.21 4.32
CA GLU A 113 10.80 -2.60 2.93
C GLU A 113 9.48 -3.17 2.36
N ALA A 114 8.78 -4.03 3.10
CA ALA A 114 7.48 -4.57 2.69
C ALA A 114 6.41 -3.46 2.55
N GLU A 115 6.39 -2.49 3.46
CA GLU A 115 5.51 -1.31 3.37
C GLU A 115 5.85 -0.45 2.15
N GLY A 116 7.13 -0.25 1.87
CA GLY A 116 7.58 0.48 0.67
C GLY A 116 7.15 -0.22 -0.62
N ILE A 117 7.29 -1.56 -0.68
CA ILE A 117 6.79 -2.37 -1.80
C ILE A 117 5.28 -2.22 -1.95
N LEU A 118 4.54 -2.26 -0.85
CA LEU A 118 3.08 -2.05 -0.88
C LEU A 118 2.74 -0.66 -1.42
N ARG A 119 3.51 0.38 -1.06
CA ARG A 119 3.34 1.74 -1.60
C ARG A 119 3.62 1.81 -3.10
N LEU A 120 4.61 1.11 -3.63
CA LEU A 120 4.84 1.02 -5.08
C LEU A 120 3.62 0.44 -5.80
N ILE A 121 3.03 -0.62 -5.26
CA ILE A 121 1.87 -1.28 -5.86
C ILE A 121 0.61 -0.42 -5.72
N THR A 122 0.31 0.08 -4.51
CA THR A 122 -0.96 0.76 -4.23
C THR A 122 -0.93 2.25 -4.54
N GLY A 123 0.22 2.91 -4.34
CA GLY A 123 0.40 4.34 -4.55
C GLY A 123 0.68 4.70 -6.01
N TYR A 124 1.45 3.87 -6.71
CA TYR A 124 1.85 4.14 -8.09
C TYR A 124 1.16 3.23 -9.11
N GLY A 125 0.27 2.34 -8.68
CA GLY A 125 -0.54 1.47 -9.53
C GLY A 125 0.26 0.41 -10.28
N MET A 126 1.41 0.03 -9.74
CA MET A 126 2.24 -1.04 -10.29
C MET A 126 1.61 -2.41 -10.03
N THR A 127 1.75 -3.31 -10.96
CA THR A 127 1.55 -4.73 -10.71
C THR A 127 2.68 -5.28 -9.84
N GLN A 128 2.46 -6.41 -9.17
CA GLN A 128 3.53 -7.08 -8.41
C GLN A 128 4.73 -7.45 -9.29
N ASN A 129 4.49 -7.80 -10.56
CA ASN A 129 5.55 -8.12 -11.51
C ASN A 129 6.37 -6.88 -11.91
N GLU A 130 5.71 -5.73 -12.13
CA GLU A 130 6.39 -4.46 -12.42
C GLU A 130 7.21 -3.99 -11.22
N ALA A 131 6.65 -4.05 -10.01
CA ALA A 131 7.37 -3.71 -8.79
C ALA A 131 8.56 -4.65 -8.54
N ALA A 132 8.40 -5.95 -8.79
CA ALA A 132 9.48 -6.94 -8.68
C ALA A 132 10.61 -6.65 -9.67
N ALA A 133 10.27 -6.34 -10.93
CA ALA A 133 11.25 -5.97 -11.95
C ALA A 133 11.98 -4.67 -11.59
N LEU A 134 11.26 -3.65 -11.11
CA LEU A 134 11.83 -2.38 -10.67
C LEU A 134 12.81 -2.54 -9.51
N LEU A 135 12.50 -3.45 -8.56
CA LEU A 135 13.32 -3.74 -7.38
C LEU A 135 14.35 -4.85 -7.62
N ALA A 136 14.54 -5.30 -8.87
CA ALA A 136 15.43 -6.41 -9.22
C ALA A 136 15.23 -7.67 -8.35
N MET A 137 13.97 -7.95 -7.97
CA MET A 137 13.55 -9.10 -7.16
C MET A 137 12.79 -10.12 -8.00
N SER A 138 12.77 -11.38 -7.54
CA SER A 138 11.82 -12.33 -8.10
C SER A 138 10.39 -12.04 -7.60
N PRO A 139 9.34 -12.31 -8.40
CA PRO A 139 7.95 -12.15 -7.97
C PRO A 139 7.63 -12.92 -6.68
N SER A 140 8.24 -14.09 -6.49
CA SER A 140 8.09 -14.90 -5.28
C SER A 140 8.73 -14.24 -4.05
N ALA A 141 9.91 -13.62 -4.21
CA ALA A 141 10.56 -12.87 -3.13
C ALA A 141 9.70 -11.65 -2.70
N LEU A 142 9.21 -10.89 -3.68
CA LEU A 142 8.30 -9.77 -3.42
C LEU A 142 7.02 -10.22 -2.70
N CYS A 143 6.39 -11.30 -3.18
CA CYS A 143 5.19 -11.85 -2.53
C CYS A 143 5.47 -12.27 -1.07
N ASN A 144 6.62 -12.89 -0.80
CA ASN A 144 7.02 -13.27 0.55
C ASN A 144 7.22 -12.07 1.47
N LYS A 145 7.77 -10.95 0.97
CA LYS A 145 7.89 -9.72 1.74
C LYS A 145 6.51 -9.11 2.04
N LEU A 146 5.63 -9.01 1.05
CA LEU A 146 4.27 -8.50 1.25
C LEU A 146 3.46 -9.33 2.26
N ARG A 147 3.70 -10.64 2.35
CA ARG A 147 3.02 -11.50 3.33
C ARG A 147 3.34 -11.11 4.78
N LEU A 148 4.50 -10.53 5.07
CA LEU A 148 4.86 -10.06 6.41
C LEU A 148 3.90 -8.98 6.94
N LEU A 149 3.30 -8.18 6.07
CA LEU A 149 2.30 -7.18 6.43
C LEU A 149 0.95 -7.79 6.87
N ARG A 150 0.80 -9.11 6.80
CA ARG A 150 -0.35 -9.84 7.37
C ARG A 150 -0.21 -10.11 8.87
N LEU A 151 0.99 -9.98 9.41
CA LEU A 151 1.21 -9.99 10.85
C LEU A 151 0.52 -8.76 11.46
N SER A 152 -0.06 -8.91 12.65
CA SER A 152 -0.67 -7.77 13.33
C SER A 152 0.37 -6.70 13.68
N PRO A 153 -0.03 -5.43 13.87
CA PRO A 153 0.89 -4.37 14.28
C PRO A 153 1.68 -4.70 15.55
N ALA A 154 1.05 -5.39 16.50
CA ALA A 154 1.72 -5.82 17.74
C ALA A 154 2.85 -6.81 17.45
N VAL A 155 2.59 -7.81 16.60
CA VAL A 155 3.61 -8.79 16.18
C VAL A 155 4.71 -8.13 15.36
N GLN A 156 4.38 -7.20 14.45
CA GLN A 156 5.36 -6.45 13.67
C GLN A 156 6.29 -5.63 14.58
N GLN A 157 5.75 -4.96 15.60
CA GLN A 157 6.55 -4.23 16.58
C GLN A 157 7.46 -5.19 17.39
N ALA A 158 6.93 -6.32 17.81
CA ALA A 158 7.69 -7.30 18.58
C ALA A 158 8.87 -7.89 17.77
N VAL A 159 8.65 -8.29 16.50
CA VAL A 159 9.74 -8.83 15.65
C VAL A 159 10.82 -7.78 15.39
N THR A 160 10.42 -6.50 15.25
CA THR A 160 11.36 -5.37 15.09
C THR A 160 12.14 -5.12 16.38
N GLY A 161 11.45 -5.09 17.52
CA GLY A 161 12.07 -4.85 18.85
C GLY A 161 13.09 -5.92 19.24
N TYR A 162 12.83 -7.17 18.92
CA TYR A 162 13.78 -8.27 19.14
C TYR A 162 14.79 -8.49 18.01
N HIS A 163 14.75 -7.66 16.95
CA HIS A 163 15.61 -7.79 15.76
C HIS A 163 15.60 -9.21 15.16
N LEU A 164 14.43 -9.84 15.14
CA LEU A 164 14.32 -11.20 14.60
C LEU A 164 14.60 -11.21 13.09
N PRO A 165 15.33 -12.21 12.58
CA PRO A 165 15.55 -12.35 11.13
C PRO A 165 14.23 -12.53 10.35
N GLU A 166 14.17 -12.03 9.13
CA GLU A 166 13.00 -12.13 8.25
C GLU A 166 12.47 -13.56 8.11
N ARG A 167 13.37 -14.55 8.05
CA ARG A 167 12.99 -15.97 7.93
C ARG A 167 12.11 -16.44 9.12
N LEU A 168 12.40 -15.94 10.34
CA LEU A 168 11.63 -16.28 11.54
C LEU A 168 10.30 -15.53 11.55
N ALA A 169 10.28 -14.26 11.18
CA ALA A 169 9.05 -13.49 11.03
C ALA A 169 8.09 -14.14 10.01
N ARG A 170 8.61 -14.70 8.91
CA ARG A 170 7.79 -15.46 7.95
C ARG A 170 7.24 -16.77 8.53
N ALA A 171 7.97 -17.43 9.41
CA ALA A 171 7.50 -18.65 10.04
C ALA A 171 6.29 -18.39 10.96
N LEU A 172 6.22 -17.21 11.60
CA LEU A 172 5.08 -16.80 12.43
C LEU A 172 3.74 -16.81 11.68
N LEU A 173 3.76 -16.56 10.35
CA LEU A 173 2.55 -16.59 9.52
C LEU A 173 1.89 -17.98 9.44
N GLN A 174 2.55 -19.04 9.92
CA GLN A 174 2.00 -20.39 9.98
C GLN A 174 1.21 -20.61 11.30
N LEU A 175 1.38 -19.75 12.29
CA LEU A 175 0.64 -19.81 13.55
C LEU A 175 -0.75 -19.20 13.38
N PRO A 176 -1.79 -19.83 13.96
CA PRO A 176 -3.18 -19.51 13.65
C PRO A 176 -3.66 -18.18 14.24
N ASP A 177 -3.07 -17.71 15.33
CA ASP A 177 -3.53 -16.54 16.07
C ASP A 177 -2.39 -15.64 16.56
N GLU A 178 -2.74 -14.40 16.92
CA GLU A 178 -1.81 -13.37 17.37
C GLU A 178 -1.13 -13.73 18.68
N ASP A 179 -1.85 -14.36 19.63
CA ASP A 179 -1.30 -14.73 20.93
C ASP A 179 -0.17 -15.74 20.80
N LEU A 180 -0.35 -16.75 19.94
CA LEU A 180 0.70 -17.72 19.64
C LEU A 180 1.88 -17.09 18.92
N GLN A 181 1.60 -16.15 17.99
CA GLN A 181 2.65 -15.40 17.29
C GLN A 181 3.48 -14.58 18.28
N LEU A 182 2.86 -13.83 19.19
CA LEU A 182 3.55 -13.02 20.19
C LEU A 182 4.38 -13.88 21.15
N ARG A 183 3.82 -14.99 21.68
CA ARG A 183 4.56 -15.93 22.53
C ARG A 183 5.79 -16.50 21.82
N ALA A 184 5.64 -16.87 20.54
CA ALA A 184 6.75 -17.35 19.74
C ALA A 184 7.84 -16.28 19.56
N VAL A 185 7.46 -15.02 19.30
CA VAL A 185 8.41 -13.89 19.18
C VAL A 185 9.19 -13.71 20.49
N HIS A 186 8.49 -13.65 21.64
CA HIS A 186 9.15 -13.51 22.94
C HIS A 186 10.13 -14.65 23.22
N HIS A 187 9.69 -15.89 23.00
CA HIS A 187 10.55 -17.07 23.21
C HIS A 187 11.80 -17.04 22.32
N MET A 188 11.63 -16.70 21.02
CA MET A 188 12.76 -16.59 20.08
C MET A 188 13.69 -15.43 20.44
N GLY A 189 13.13 -14.29 20.87
CA GLY A 189 13.91 -13.12 21.26
C GLY A 189 14.74 -13.36 22.52
N GLU A 190 14.15 -13.98 23.55
CA GLU A 190 14.84 -14.35 24.80
C GLU A 190 15.92 -15.41 24.56
N ALA A 191 15.64 -16.41 23.72
CA ALA A 191 16.59 -17.45 23.35
C ALA A 191 17.70 -16.96 22.40
N ARG A 192 17.64 -15.69 21.95
CA ARG A 192 18.57 -15.11 20.93
C ARG A 192 18.74 -15.99 19.70
N LEU A 193 17.64 -16.55 19.20
CA LEU A 193 17.63 -17.39 18.00
C LEU A 193 17.85 -16.50 16.77
N ASN A 194 19.02 -16.61 16.17
CA ASN A 194 19.44 -15.91 14.94
C ASN A 194 19.19 -16.77 13.70
#